data_aae5f309fb2347164aa82608816400f2
#
_entry.id   aae5f309fb2347164aa82608816400f2
#
_cell.length_a   1.000
_cell.length_b   1.000
_cell.length_c   1.000
_cell.angle_alpha   90.00
_cell.angle_beta   90.00
_cell.angle_gamma   90.00
#
_symmetry.space_group_name_H-M   'P 1'
#
loop_
_entity.id
_entity.type
_entity.pdbx_description
1 polymer ?
#
loop_
_entity_poly.entity_id
_entity_poly.type
_entity_poly.pdbx_seq_one_letter_code
_entity_poly.pdbx_strand_id
1 'polypeptide(L)'
;MAEHYAIAIDIGTSGIRAQSYNLTTHKTISTAITLRHPLPGANVVDHLHFALNIGLETAHNILITTINRVITNLNIDLNKVERLAVCGNPIQLSLFNNIEIRDLAFWGENALKEKNITPPSRRGKILNPQAIGLDINPDAKIYIPPAIKHEIGADALAMLYKSKALEKDEYSLIIDFGTNAEMALIADGEIYTASAAAGPAIEGQNIEKGRLASPGVICDINEEEMFWRMKILNDDLIVEDGDLIDPVNGNVIKKSDIQAKGITGTGVIAAFSLGSDDKIIKDGKIKDTIYLQDDVYLKEKDISNIGKALGAFRAGQLTLAESADILLDEIESVYMAGASGFYVDAKKSLNIGQIPPCPNQVYQIGNTSLAMAKDIVLNPELLDELQKLADKIESNHIMLATSEIFEKIYSLELAIYEQGMPFWMYNQWLQKYGIQEIPNIETEPEITKLYPRDIADLGENDLNTVDIENTLSSKFDRCIYCMDCVNSCPENALSFEKDEFKLRTDLCSGLGCLRCAGNCKEHAFKYEEFYKDI
;
A
#
# COMPACT_ATOMS: atom_id res chain seq x y z
N MET A 1 -2.78 38.39 -13.99
CA MET A 1 -3.87 37.83 -13.16
C MET A 1 -3.23 37.34 -11.86
N ALA A 2 -3.88 37.50 -10.73
CA ALA A 2 -3.35 36.91 -9.49
C ALA A 2 -3.32 35.37 -9.65
N GLU A 3 -2.20 34.75 -9.31
CA GLU A 3 -2.11 33.30 -9.30
C GLU A 3 -2.82 32.75 -8.07
N HIS A 4 -3.70 31.79 -8.27
CA HIS A 4 -4.41 31.06 -7.23
C HIS A 4 -4.10 29.57 -7.36
N TYR A 5 -3.92 28.90 -6.23
CA TYR A 5 -3.43 27.53 -6.20
C TYR A 5 -4.44 26.60 -5.54
N ALA A 6 -4.33 25.34 -5.93
CA ALA A 6 -4.96 24.21 -5.23
C ALA A 6 -3.91 23.16 -4.90
N ILE A 7 -4.18 22.33 -3.89
CA ILE A 7 -3.29 21.24 -3.46
C ILE A 7 -4.09 19.94 -3.41
N ALA A 8 -3.58 18.89 -4.04
CA ALA A 8 -4.07 17.53 -3.88
C ALA A 8 -3.07 16.72 -3.04
N ILE A 9 -3.58 15.89 -2.13
CA ILE A 9 -2.76 15.05 -1.25
C ILE A 9 -3.30 13.63 -1.28
N ASP A 10 -2.38 12.68 -1.41
CA ASP A 10 -2.59 11.26 -1.16
C ASP A 10 -1.84 10.87 0.12
N ILE A 11 -2.59 10.41 1.14
CA ILE A 11 -2.04 9.88 2.39
C ILE A 11 -2.03 8.36 2.29
N GLY A 12 -0.99 7.84 1.65
CA GLY A 12 -0.78 6.39 1.54
C GLY A 12 -0.16 5.80 2.81
N THR A 13 -0.27 4.48 2.97
CA THR A 13 0.31 3.74 4.10
C THR A 13 1.85 3.83 4.12
N SER A 14 2.48 3.82 2.95
CA SER A 14 3.94 3.85 2.80
C SER A 14 4.54 5.26 2.70
N GLY A 15 3.71 6.32 2.53
CA GLY A 15 4.18 7.69 2.42
C GLY A 15 3.10 8.66 1.94
N ILE A 16 3.43 9.94 1.93
CA ILE A 16 2.53 11.05 1.55
C ILE A 16 3.00 11.61 0.22
N ARG A 17 2.04 11.91 -0.66
CA ARG A 17 2.27 12.56 -1.95
C ARG A 17 1.39 13.78 -2.08
N ALA A 18 1.96 14.91 -2.48
CA ALA A 18 1.22 16.15 -2.69
C ALA A 18 1.58 16.79 -4.02
N GLN A 19 0.60 17.41 -4.64
CA GLN A 19 0.77 18.20 -5.85
C GLN A 19 0.07 19.54 -5.74
N SER A 20 0.69 20.58 -6.29
CA SER A 20 0.09 21.90 -6.43
C SER A 20 -0.33 22.17 -7.87
N TYR A 21 -1.44 22.89 -8.01
CA TYR A 21 -2.05 23.23 -9.29
C TYR A 21 -2.37 24.72 -9.37
N ASN A 22 -2.18 25.29 -10.55
CA ASN A 22 -2.67 26.63 -10.86
C ASN A 22 -4.16 26.54 -11.24
N LEU A 23 -5.03 27.21 -10.48
CA LEU A 23 -6.49 27.13 -10.68
C LEU A 23 -6.98 27.82 -11.96
N THR A 24 -6.16 28.70 -12.57
CA THR A 24 -6.52 29.36 -13.83
C THR A 24 -6.14 28.53 -15.07
N THR A 25 -4.97 27.86 -15.03
CA THR A 25 -4.45 27.09 -16.16
C THR A 25 -4.68 25.59 -16.03
N HIS A 26 -5.07 25.12 -14.86
CA HIS A 26 -5.22 23.72 -14.44
C HIS A 26 -3.91 22.88 -14.58
N LYS A 27 -2.77 23.56 -14.71
CA LYS A 27 -1.48 22.89 -14.82
C LYS A 27 -0.96 22.47 -13.46
N THR A 28 -0.30 21.34 -13.41
CA THR A 28 0.52 20.91 -12.27
C THR A 28 1.74 21.82 -12.16
N ILE A 29 2.02 22.36 -10.98
CA ILE A 29 3.16 23.26 -10.74
C ILE A 29 4.31 22.47 -10.15
N SER A 30 4.07 21.73 -9.06
CA SER A 30 5.11 20.92 -8.41
C SER A 30 4.53 19.71 -7.71
N THR A 31 5.40 18.74 -7.46
CA THR A 31 5.10 17.51 -6.74
C THR A 31 6.08 17.34 -5.59
N ALA A 32 5.59 17.02 -4.40
CA ALA A 32 6.39 16.70 -3.23
C ALA A 32 5.96 15.36 -2.65
N ILE A 33 6.93 14.51 -2.28
CA ILE A 33 6.67 13.18 -1.74
C ILE A 33 7.51 12.90 -0.50
N THR A 34 6.99 12.07 0.41
CA THR A 34 7.83 11.42 1.42
C THR A 34 8.10 9.98 1.00
N LEU A 35 9.31 9.49 1.34
CA LEU A 35 9.69 8.10 1.04
C LEU A 35 9.16 7.10 2.08
N ARG A 36 8.65 7.60 3.22
CA ARG A 36 8.09 6.82 4.33
C ARG A 36 6.89 7.53 4.93
N HIS A 37 6.09 6.79 5.67
CA HIS A 37 5.02 7.36 6.49
C HIS A 37 5.59 7.96 7.80
N PRO A 38 5.06 9.09 8.32
CA PRO A 38 5.58 9.70 9.53
C PRO A 38 5.28 8.93 10.81
N LEU A 39 4.19 8.17 10.85
CA LEU A 39 3.85 7.34 12.00
C LEU A 39 4.68 6.06 12.02
N PRO A 40 5.05 5.57 13.23
CA PRO A 40 5.72 4.28 13.37
C PRO A 40 4.85 3.12 12.89
N GLY A 41 5.49 2.15 12.25
CA GLY A 41 4.85 0.95 11.74
C GLY A 41 5.09 0.75 10.24
N ALA A 42 4.76 -0.44 9.78
CA ALA A 42 4.98 -0.86 8.42
C ALA A 42 3.70 -0.87 7.57
N ASN A 43 2.54 -0.81 8.22
CA ASN A 43 1.24 -0.94 7.57
C ASN A 43 0.16 -0.12 8.30
N VAL A 44 -1.03 -0.07 7.70
CA VAL A 44 -2.14 0.72 8.21
C VAL A 44 -2.64 0.26 9.59
N VAL A 45 -2.54 -1.04 9.90
CA VAL A 45 -2.93 -1.61 11.20
C VAL A 45 -1.95 -1.17 12.29
N ASP A 46 -0.65 -1.06 11.99
CA ASP A 46 0.34 -0.52 12.93
C ASP A 46 0.03 0.94 13.27
N HIS A 47 -0.35 1.76 12.27
CA HIS A 47 -0.77 3.15 12.49
C HIS A 47 -2.03 3.25 13.36
N LEU A 48 -3.01 2.36 13.14
CA LEU A 48 -4.19 2.24 13.99
C LEU A 48 -3.79 1.88 15.43
N HIS A 49 -2.97 0.84 15.61
CA HIS A 49 -2.48 0.43 16.93
C HIS A 49 -1.67 1.54 17.61
N PHE A 50 -0.84 2.26 16.86
CA PHE A 50 -0.12 3.41 17.39
C PHE A 50 -1.09 4.46 17.96
N ALA A 51 -2.08 4.88 17.19
CA ALA A 51 -3.05 5.88 17.63
C ALA A 51 -3.93 5.40 18.79
N LEU A 52 -4.25 4.09 18.85
CA LEU A 52 -5.01 3.50 19.96
C LEU A 52 -4.23 3.46 21.28
N ASN A 53 -2.92 3.24 21.25
CA ASN A 53 -2.10 3.04 22.44
C ASN A 53 -1.39 4.31 22.89
N ILE A 54 -0.94 5.14 21.95
CA ILE A 54 -0.19 6.38 22.24
C ILE A 54 -1.14 7.58 22.33
N GLY A 55 -2.14 7.61 21.48
CA GLY A 55 -3.17 8.64 21.45
C GLY A 55 -3.49 9.13 20.03
N LEU A 56 -4.77 9.34 19.78
CA LEU A 56 -5.26 9.84 18.49
C LEU A 56 -4.71 11.23 18.18
N GLU A 57 -4.72 12.14 19.16
CA GLU A 57 -4.24 13.51 19.01
C GLU A 57 -2.74 13.54 18.68
N THR A 58 -1.92 12.72 19.36
CA THR A 58 -0.49 12.58 19.07
C THR A 58 -0.26 12.09 17.64
N ALA A 59 -0.99 11.06 17.19
CA ALA A 59 -0.89 10.56 15.82
C ALA A 59 -1.30 11.62 14.80
N HIS A 60 -2.38 12.34 15.07
CA HIS A 60 -2.82 13.48 14.25
C HIS A 60 -1.74 14.56 14.14
N ASN A 61 -1.16 15.00 15.26
CA ASN A 61 -0.16 16.06 15.29
C ASN A 61 1.11 15.67 14.50
N ILE A 62 1.58 14.44 14.64
CA ILE A 62 2.72 13.92 13.84
C ILE A 62 2.38 13.97 12.34
N LEU A 63 1.20 13.50 11.97
CA LEU A 63 0.75 13.47 10.57
C LEU A 63 0.64 14.89 9.99
N ILE A 64 -0.04 15.80 10.70
CA ILE A 64 -0.24 17.19 10.23
C ILE A 64 1.06 17.96 10.15
N THR A 65 1.98 17.79 11.11
CA THR A 65 3.32 18.40 11.06
C THR A 65 4.06 17.98 9.78
N THR A 66 3.97 16.70 9.42
CA THR A 66 4.59 16.20 8.18
C THR A 66 3.89 16.73 6.94
N ILE A 67 2.55 16.77 6.93
CA ILE A 67 1.78 17.32 5.80
C ILE A 67 2.13 18.80 5.59
N ASN A 68 2.22 19.62 6.65
CA ASN A 68 2.62 21.01 6.53
C ASN A 68 4.03 21.14 5.93
N ARG A 69 4.97 20.25 6.31
CA ARG A 69 6.31 20.21 5.69
C ARG A 69 6.24 19.84 4.20
N VAL A 70 5.43 18.83 3.83
CA VAL A 70 5.24 18.45 2.42
C VAL A 70 4.64 19.59 1.61
N ILE A 71 3.62 20.27 2.15
CA ILE A 71 2.98 21.43 1.51
C ILE A 71 3.98 22.57 1.31
N THR A 72 4.81 22.85 2.31
CA THR A 72 5.86 23.90 2.20
C THR A 72 6.85 23.58 1.08
N ASN A 73 7.17 22.32 0.86
CA ASN A 73 8.09 21.88 -0.20
C ASN A 73 7.47 21.89 -1.61
N LEU A 74 6.18 22.24 -1.75
CA LEU A 74 5.59 22.52 -3.06
C LEU A 74 6.05 23.85 -3.67
N ASN A 75 6.76 24.70 -2.89
CA ASN A 75 7.36 25.96 -3.35
C ASN A 75 6.37 26.91 -4.05
N ILE A 76 5.15 27.00 -3.53
CA ILE A 76 4.12 27.96 -3.95
C ILE A 76 3.79 28.93 -2.82
N ASP A 77 3.12 30.05 -3.14
CA ASP A 77 2.62 30.98 -2.13
C ASP A 77 1.40 30.38 -1.41
N LEU A 78 1.60 29.84 -0.22
CA LEU A 78 0.58 29.15 0.58
C LEU A 78 -0.61 30.06 0.95
N ASN A 79 -0.40 31.40 1.00
CA ASN A 79 -1.50 32.35 1.24
C ASN A 79 -2.44 32.50 0.05
N LYS A 80 -2.06 31.97 -1.12
CA LYS A 80 -2.88 31.96 -2.33
C LYS A 80 -3.53 30.59 -2.61
N VAL A 81 -3.39 29.65 -1.70
CA VAL A 81 -4.09 28.35 -1.80
C VAL A 81 -5.56 28.56 -1.46
N GLU A 82 -6.46 28.22 -2.36
CA GLU A 82 -7.91 28.33 -2.18
C GLU A 82 -8.57 27.00 -1.85
N ARG A 83 -7.97 25.89 -2.31
CA ARG A 83 -8.54 24.55 -2.20
C ARG A 83 -7.47 23.53 -1.90
N LEU A 84 -7.81 22.58 -1.04
CA LEU A 84 -7.02 21.40 -0.79
C LEU A 84 -7.94 20.19 -0.73
N ALA A 85 -7.57 19.09 -1.38
CA ALA A 85 -8.26 17.82 -1.22
C ALA A 85 -7.29 16.75 -0.74
N VAL A 86 -7.78 15.85 0.11
CA VAL A 86 -6.99 14.71 0.58
C VAL A 86 -7.71 13.42 0.22
N CYS A 87 -6.93 12.40 -0.18
CA CYS A 87 -7.41 11.04 -0.38
C CYS A 87 -6.55 10.07 0.44
N GLY A 88 -7.08 8.89 0.73
CA GLY A 88 -6.42 7.83 1.48
C GLY A 88 -7.42 6.85 2.07
N ASN A 89 -6.91 5.83 2.76
CA ASN A 89 -7.75 4.84 3.42
C ASN A 89 -8.49 5.40 4.65
N PRO A 90 -9.47 4.66 5.21
CA PRO A 90 -10.31 5.17 6.31
C PRO A 90 -9.51 5.55 7.56
N ILE A 91 -8.43 4.84 7.86
CA ILE A 91 -7.58 5.11 9.03
C ILE A 91 -6.81 6.42 8.82
N GLN A 92 -6.13 6.58 7.68
CA GLN A 92 -5.35 7.77 7.38
C GLN A 92 -6.23 9.04 7.33
N LEU A 93 -7.41 8.95 6.71
CA LEU A 93 -8.34 10.09 6.69
C LEU A 93 -8.96 10.37 8.06
N SER A 94 -9.17 9.36 8.91
CA SER A 94 -9.63 9.59 10.29
C SER A 94 -8.55 10.24 11.15
N LEU A 95 -7.29 9.83 11.00
CA LEU A 95 -6.14 10.48 11.66
C LEU A 95 -5.98 11.92 11.18
N PHE A 96 -6.06 12.16 9.87
CA PHE A 96 -6.04 13.52 9.30
C PHE A 96 -7.14 14.42 9.86
N ASN A 97 -8.33 13.87 10.05
CA ASN A 97 -9.51 14.57 10.57
C ASN A 97 -9.53 14.68 12.10
N ASN A 98 -8.64 14.01 12.81
CA ASN A 98 -8.69 13.87 14.27
C ASN A 98 -10.05 13.38 14.78
N ILE A 99 -10.64 12.37 14.13
CA ILE A 99 -11.91 11.76 14.51
C ILE A 99 -11.74 10.37 15.07
N GLU A 100 -12.70 9.89 15.86
CA GLU A 100 -12.71 8.56 16.48
C GLU A 100 -12.33 7.45 15.48
N ILE A 101 -11.43 6.56 15.89
CA ILE A 101 -10.91 5.44 15.08
C ILE A 101 -11.07 4.06 15.73
N ARG A 102 -11.51 4.01 17.01
CA ARG A 102 -11.67 2.73 17.71
C ARG A 102 -12.70 1.82 17.05
N ASP A 103 -13.68 2.40 16.36
CA ASP A 103 -14.65 1.65 15.56
C ASP A 103 -14.00 0.87 14.40
N LEU A 104 -12.86 1.34 13.90
CA LEU A 104 -12.09 0.63 12.85
C LEU A 104 -11.31 -0.57 13.41
N ALA A 105 -11.05 -0.61 14.72
CA ALA A 105 -10.39 -1.72 15.39
C ALA A 105 -11.36 -2.73 16.02
N PHE A 106 -12.57 -2.26 16.40
CA PHE A 106 -13.59 -3.06 17.08
C PHE A 106 -14.88 -2.99 16.30
N TRP A 107 -15.18 -4.04 15.56
CA TRP A 107 -16.39 -4.08 14.75
C TRP A 107 -17.47 -5.00 15.34
N GLY A 108 -18.72 -4.74 14.93
CA GLY A 108 -19.90 -5.41 15.47
C GLY A 108 -20.56 -4.60 16.59
N GLU A 109 -21.89 -4.47 16.49
CA GLU A 109 -22.68 -3.62 17.39
C GLU A 109 -22.45 -3.92 18.89
N ASN A 110 -22.28 -5.19 19.26
CA ASN A 110 -22.07 -5.59 20.63
C ASN A 110 -20.71 -5.11 21.16
N ALA A 111 -19.64 -5.24 20.39
CA ALA A 111 -18.31 -4.79 20.76
C ALA A 111 -18.25 -3.25 20.88
N LEU A 112 -18.89 -2.54 19.97
CA LEU A 112 -18.96 -1.08 20.01
C LEU A 112 -19.74 -0.58 21.22
N LYS A 113 -20.89 -1.21 21.52
CA LYS A 113 -21.71 -0.87 22.71
C LYS A 113 -20.97 -1.14 24.01
N GLU A 114 -20.31 -2.29 24.14
CA GLU A 114 -19.53 -2.65 25.33
C GLU A 114 -18.39 -1.65 25.61
N LYS A 115 -17.74 -1.16 24.55
CA LYS A 115 -16.63 -0.20 24.64
C LYS A 115 -17.06 1.27 24.63
N ASN A 116 -18.35 1.56 24.60
CA ASN A 116 -18.92 2.91 24.47
C ASN A 116 -18.33 3.67 23.27
N ILE A 117 -18.26 3.02 22.12
CA ILE A 117 -17.78 3.61 20.88
C ILE A 117 -18.97 4.00 20.01
N THR A 118 -18.99 5.27 19.59
CA THR A 118 -19.94 5.76 18.58
C THR A 118 -19.17 5.99 17.29
N PRO A 119 -19.41 5.22 16.22
CA PRO A 119 -18.75 5.44 14.95
C PRO A 119 -18.98 6.86 14.43
N PRO A 120 -17.93 7.58 14.01
CA PRO A 120 -18.09 8.91 13.44
C PRO A 120 -18.63 8.83 12.01
N SER A 121 -19.25 9.92 11.54
CA SER A 121 -19.59 10.03 10.13
C SER A 121 -18.33 10.22 9.27
N ARG A 122 -18.15 9.34 8.29
CA ARG A 122 -17.08 9.41 7.28
C ARG A 122 -17.63 9.78 5.89
N ARG A 123 -18.73 10.54 5.87
CA ARG A 123 -19.28 11.13 4.65
C ARG A 123 -18.36 12.24 4.11
N GLY A 124 -18.51 12.55 2.81
CA GLY A 124 -17.84 13.69 2.20
C GLY A 124 -18.08 14.99 2.96
N LYS A 125 -17.06 15.77 3.20
CA LYS A 125 -17.15 17.01 3.96
C LYS A 125 -16.14 18.06 3.55
N ILE A 126 -16.45 19.31 3.91
CA ILE A 126 -15.58 20.46 3.68
C ILE A 126 -15.22 21.06 5.04
N LEU A 127 -13.93 21.28 5.28
CA LEU A 127 -13.39 21.85 6.51
C LEU A 127 -12.57 23.11 6.22
N ASN A 128 -12.27 23.88 7.29
CA ASN A 128 -11.32 24.99 7.25
C ASN A 128 -9.93 24.52 7.72
N PRO A 129 -8.84 25.12 7.24
CA PRO A 129 -7.46 24.74 7.60
C PRO A 129 -7.19 24.75 9.10
N GLN A 130 -7.71 25.73 9.83
CA GLN A 130 -7.51 25.86 11.27
C GLN A 130 -8.12 24.70 12.07
N ALA A 131 -9.18 24.08 11.56
CA ALA A 131 -9.82 22.93 12.23
C ALA A 131 -8.92 21.70 12.27
N ILE A 132 -7.90 21.63 11.40
CA ILE A 132 -6.99 20.51 11.25
C ILE A 132 -5.54 20.89 11.61
N GLY A 133 -5.22 22.18 11.66
CA GLY A 133 -3.86 22.67 11.90
C GLY A 133 -2.98 22.75 10.64
N LEU A 134 -3.58 23.02 9.48
CA LEU A 134 -2.84 23.23 8.23
C LEU A 134 -2.39 24.69 8.07
N ASP A 135 -1.10 24.86 7.72
CA ASP A 135 -0.44 26.15 7.54
C ASP A 135 -0.59 26.68 6.11
N ILE A 136 -1.83 26.89 5.68
CA ILE A 136 -2.20 27.48 4.38
C ILE A 136 -3.15 28.66 4.59
N ASN A 137 -3.56 29.31 3.49
CA ASN A 137 -4.58 30.36 3.53
C ASN A 137 -5.74 29.98 4.44
N PRO A 138 -6.06 30.74 5.49
CA PRO A 138 -7.11 30.43 6.45
C PRO A 138 -8.52 30.35 5.84
N ASP A 139 -8.74 30.99 4.69
CA ASP A 139 -10.00 30.99 3.96
C ASP A 139 -10.11 29.82 2.95
N ALA A 140 -9.06 29.03 2.80
CA ALA A 140 -9.06 27.87 1.93
C ALA A 140 -10.09 26.81 2.38
N LYS A 141 -10.56 26.02 1.44
CA LYS A 141 -11.48 24.90 1.70
C LYS A 141 -10.74 23.58 1.57
N ILE A 142 -10.90 22.71 2.57
CA ILE A 142 -10.34 21.36 2.57
C ILE A 142 -11.46 20.37 2.27
N TYR A 143 -11.33 19.66 1.17
CA TYR A 143 -12.28 18.66 0.69
C TYR A 143 -11.82 17.27 1.11
N ILE A 144 -12.70 16.53 1.78
CA ILE A 144 -12.46 15.19 2.24
C ILE A 144 -13.51 14.28 1.61
N PRO A 145 -13.14 13.38 0.71
CA PRO A 145 -14.07 12.45 0.08
C PRO A 145 -14.63 11.45 1.11
N PRO A 146 -15.78 10.83 0.81
CA PRO A 146 -16.39 9.85 1.69
C PRO A 146 -15.59 8.55 1.72
N ALA A 147 -15.67 7.82 2.85
CA ALA A 147 -15.39 6.39 2.89
C ALA A 147 -16.66 5.61 2.58
N ILE A 148 -16.52 4.40 2.02
CA ILE A 148 -17.65 3.52 1.69
C ILE A 148 -18.10 2.79 2.95
N LYS A 149 -17.16 2.12 3.64
CA LYS A 149 -17.36 1.43 4.94
C LYS A 149 -16.08 1.45 5.77
N HIS A 150 -16.06 0.68 6.87
CA HIS A 150 -14.92 0.59 7.79
C HIS A 150 -13.60 0.23 7.09
N GLU A 151 -13.63 -0.67 6.11
CA GLU A 151 -12.44 -1.21 5.44
C GLU A 151 -12.18 -0.55 4.09
N ILE A 152 -13.22 0.06 3.47
CA ILE A 152 -13.16 0.62 2.12
C ILE A 152 -13.21 2.14 2.19
N GLY A 153 -12.11 2.77 1.86
CA GLY A 153 -11.91 4.21 1.95
C GLY A 153 -12.10 4.98 0.66
N ALA A 154 -11.64 6.21 0.70
CA ALA A 154 -11.63 7.07 -0.47
C ALA A 154 -10.63 6.60 -1.53
N ASP A 155 -9.60 5.84 -1.17
CA ASP A 155 -8.66 5.16 -2.07
C ASP A 155 -9.39 4.17 -3.01
N ALA A 156 -10.23 3.31 -2.44
CA ALA A 156 -11.06 2.40 -3.24
C ALA A 156 -12.09 3.14 -4.11
N LEU A 157 -12.65 4.23 -3.60
CA LEU A 157 -13.54 5.09 -4.39
C LEU A 157 -12.76 5.74 -5.55
N ALA A 158 -11.50 6.13 -5.31
CA ALA A 158 -10.63 6.71 -6.32
C ALA A 158 -10.31 5.73 -7.45
N MET A 159 -10.00 4.46 -7.13
CA MET A 159 -9.73 3.47 -8.17
C MET A 159 -10.96 3.21 -9.05
N LEU A 160 -12.16 3.12 -8.46
CA LEU A 160 -13.41 2.99 -9.20
C LEU A 160 -13.68 4.20 -10.11
N TYR A 161 -13.56 5.40 -9.58
CA TYR A 161 -13.77 6.64 -10.32
C TYR A 161 -12.76 6.82 -11.45
N LYS A 162 -11.47 6.57 -11.20
CA LYS A 162 -10.38 6.80 -12.16
C LYS A 162 -10.24 5.70 -13.21
N SER A 163 -10.68 4.48 -12.94
CA SER A 163 -10.67 3.39 -13.94
C SER A 163 -11.63 3.66 -15.10
N LYS A 164 -12.69 4.43 -14.85
CA LYS A 164 -13.84 4.60 -15.76
C LYS A 164 -14.50 3.28 -16.18
N ALA A 165 -14.28 2.21 -15.42
CA ALA A 165 -14.88 0.92 -15.72
C ALA A 165 -16.42 0.96 -15.63
N LEU A 166 -16.97 1.84 -14.79
CA LEU A 166 -18.42 2.06 -14.68
C LEU A 166 -19.08 2.65 -15.96
N GLU A 167 -18.29 3.21 -16.86
CA GLU A 167 -18.76 3.76 -18.14
C GLU A 167 -18.80 2.70 -19.26
N LYS A 168 -18.30 1.48 -18.97
CA LYS A 168 -18.21 0.37 -19.93
C LYS A 168 -19.27 -0.69 -19.65
N ASP A 169 -19.70 -1.37 -20.70
CA ASP A 169 -20.62 -2.51 -20.63
C ASP A 169 -19.82 -3.83 -20.72
N GLU A 170 -18.94 -4.04 -19.73
CA GLU A 170 -18.08 -5.21 -19.61
C GLU A 170 -17.85 -5.57 -18.15
N TYR A 171 -17.61 -6.85 -17.83
CA TYR A 171 -17.22 -7.25 -16.50
C TYR A 171 -15.77 -6.83 -16.23
N SER A 172 -15.61 -6.05 -15.18
CA SER A 172 -14.31 -5.44 -14.88
C SER A 172 -13.93 -5.65 -13.42
N LEU A 173 -12.68 -6.03 -13.18
CA LEU A 173 -12.10 -6.10 -11.85
C LEU A 173 -11.05 -4.98 -11.66
N ILE A 174 -11.21 -4.17 -10.63
CA ILE A 174 -10.26 -3.13 -10.26
C ILE A 174 -9.58 -3.57 -8.96
N ILE A 175 -8.26 -3.52 -8.90
CA ILE A 175 -7.47 -3.90 -7.72
C ILE A 175 -6.48 -2.79 -7.40
N ASP A 176 -6.50 -2.27 -6.17
CA ASP A 176 -5.40 -1.46 -5.63
C ASP A 176 -4.37 -2.38 -4.97
N PHE A 177 -3.12 -2.26 -5.41
CA PHE A 177 -2.01 -3.10 -4.96
C PHE A 177 -1.26 -2.39 -3.82
N GLY A 178 -1.80 -2.50 -2.62
CA GLY A 178 -1.21 -1.99 -1.39
C GLY A 178 -0.97 -3.09 -0.35
N THR A 179 -0.73 -2.70 0.88
CA THR A 179 -0.65 -3.63 2.04
C THR A 179 -1.94 -4.43 2.21
N ASN A 180 -3.08 -3.78 1.94
CA ASN A 180 -4.34 -4.44 1.64
C ASN A 180 -4.53 -4.43 0.12
N ALA A 181 -5.24 -5.41 -0.38
CA ALA A 181 -5.73 -5.45 -1.74
C ALA A 181 -7.21 -5.02 -1.73
N GLU A 182 -7.46 -3.74 -1.97
CA GLU A 182 -8.80 -3.25 -2.19
C GLU A 182 -9.25 -3.68 -3.59
N MET A 183 -10.38 -4.37 -3.65
CA MET A 183 -10.91 -4.93 -4.89
C MET A 183 -12.32 -4.44 -5.14
N ALA A 184 -12.63 -4.16 -6.40
CA ALA A 184 -13.98 -3.86 -6.86
C ALA A 184 -14.28 -4.60 -8.15
N LEU A 185 -15.31 -5.44 -8.14
CA LEU A 185 -15.84 -6.14 -9.30
C LEU A 185 -17.09 -5.42 -9.78
N ILE A 186 -17.13 -5.11 -11.07
CA ILE A 186 -18.30 -4.56 -11.76
C ILE A 186 -18.88 -5.66 -12.62
N ALA A 187 -20.12 -6.06 -12.32
CA ALA A 187 -20.86 -7.08 -13.05
C ALA A 187 -22.34 -6.72 -13.05
N ASP A 188 -23.01 -6.85 -14.20
CA ASP A 188 -24.46 -6.58 -14.40
C ASP A 188 -24.92 -5.18 -13.89
N GLY A 189 -24.02 -4.18 -13.96
CA GLY A 189 -24.27 -2.81 -13.49
C GLY A 189 -24.20 -2.63 -11.97
N GLU A 190 -23.90 -3.70 -11.22
CA GLU A 190 -23.66 -3.69 -9.79
C GLU A 190 -22.17 -3.62 -9.48
N ILE A 191 -21.81 -3.15 -8.28
CA ILE A 191 -20.44 -3.00 -7.81
C ILE A 191 -20.28 -3.82 -6.53
N TYR A 192 -19.44 -4.83 -6.59
CA TYR A 192 -19.08 -5.66 -5.43
C TYR A 192 -17.70 -5.26 -4.96
N THR A 193 -17.53 -4.99 -3.67
CA THR A 193 -16.24 -4.57 -3.13
C THR A 193 -15.78 -5.47 -1.99
N ALA A 194 -14.48 -5.65 -1.87
CA ALA A 194 -13.84 -6.35 -0.76
C ALA A 194 -12.45 -5.77 -0.50
N SER A 195 -11.95 -5.95 0.71
CA SER A 195 -10.56 -5.66 1.09
C SER A 195 -9.91 -6.91 1.65
N ALA A 196 -8.89 -7.42 0.96
CA ALA A 196 -8.12 -8.56 1.41
C ALA A 196 -6.86 -8.08 2.15
N ALA A 197 -6.66 -8.59 3.37
CA ALA A 197 -5.43 -8.37 4.11
C ALA A 197 -4.29 -9.21 3.48
N ALA A 198 -3.77 -8.76 2.34
CA ALA A 198 -2.70 -9.43 1.62
C ALA A 198 -1.38 -9.43 2.41
N GLY A 199 -1.21 -8.45 3.27
CA GLY A 199 0.00 -8.27 4.06
C GLY A 199 1.11 -7.55 3.30
N PRO A 200 2.14 -7.10 4.01
CA PRO A 200 3.15 -6.21 3.46
C PRO A 200 4.21 -6.92 2.59
N ALA A 201 4.11 -8.25 2.37
CA ALA A 201 5.09 -9.02 1.61
C ALA A 201 5.18 -8.58 0.13
N ILE A 202 4.04 -8.20 -0.47
CA ILE A 202 3.99 -7.68 -1.84
C ILE A 202 4.59 -6.27 -1.99
N GLU A 203 4.83 -5.58 -0.90
CA GLU A 203 5.57 -4.31 -0.85
C GLU A 203 7.05 -4.53 -0.49
N GLY A 204 7.50 -5.78 -0.38
CA GLY A 204 8.86 -6.17 0.00
C GLY A 204 9.11 -6.17 1.51
N GLN A 205 8.10 -5.91 2.33
CA GLN A 205 8.21 -6.00 3.78
C GLN A 205 8.01 -7.45 4.25
N ASN A 206 8.56 -7.80 5.41
CA ASN A 206 8.60 -9.19 5.90
C ASN A 206 9.33 -10.18 4.97
N ILE A 207 10.13 -9.66 4.05
CA ILE A 207 11.09 -10.36 3.21
C ILE A 207 12.48 -10.06 3.74
N GLU A 208 13.33 -11.09 3.93
CA GLU A 208 14.61 -10.93 4.61
C GLU A 208 15.53 -9.88 3.96
N LYS A 209 15.55 -9.83 2.63
CA LYS A 209 16.30 -8.84 1.84
C LYS A 209 15.39 -7.78 1.19
N GLY A 210 14.14 -7.70 1.61
CA GLY A 210 13.18 -6.75 1.08
C GLY A 210 13.52 -5.30 1.46
N ARG A 211 13.28 -4.38 0.53
CA ARG A 211 13.50 -2.94 0.68
C ARG A 211 12.49 -2.14 -0.12
N LEU A 212 12.22 -0.93 0.34
CA LEU A 212 11.52 0.06 -0.47
C LEU A 212 12.35 0.44 -1.70
N ALA A 213 11.70 0.93 -2.75
CA ALA A 213 12.37 1.42 -3.96
C ALA A 213 13.40 2.49 -3.61
N SER A 214 14.67 2.21 -3.87
CA SER A 214 15.82 3.07 -3.58
C SER A 214 17.02 2.63 -4.43
N PRO A 215 18.07 3.46 -4.54
CA PRO A 215 19.26 3.09 -5.30
C PRO A 215 19.89 1.76 -4.87
N GLY A 216 20.17 0.92 -5.85
CA GLY A 216 20.76 -0.41 -5.66
C GLY A 216 19.74 -1.50 -5.31
N VAL A 217 18.44 -1.27 -5.46
CA VAL A 217 17.42 -2.28 -5.15
C VAL A 217 16.91 -2.94 -6.43
N ILE A 218 16.84 -4.28 -6.43
CA ILE A 218 16.28 -5.08 -7.52
C ILE A 218 14.78 -4.81 -7.59
N CYS A 219 14.29 -4.26 -8.71
CA CYS A 219 12.89 -3.89 -8.89
C CYS A 219 12.14 -4.81 -9.84
N ASP A 220 12.85 -5.58 -10.66
CA ASP A 220 12.30 -6.58 -11.57
C ASP A 220 13.37 -7.60 -11.94
N ILE A 221 13.00 -8.74 -12.54
CA ILE A 221 13.88 -9.80 -12.99
C ILE A 221 13.36 -10.32 -14.32
N ASN A 222 14.21 -10.38 -15.34
CA ASN A 222 13.85 -10.95 -16.64
C ASN A 222 14.58 -12.27 -16.86
N GLU A 223 13.91 -13.21 -17.49
CA GLU A 223 14.53 -14.43 -17.96
C GLU A 223 15.35 -14.17 -19.23
N GLU A 224 16.60 -14.65 -19.27
CA GLU A 224 17.45 -14.73 -20.44
C GLU A 224 17.93 -16.19 -20.58
N GLU A 225 17.32 -16.94 -21.48
CA GLU A 225 17.50 -18.39 -21.65
C GLU A 225 17.06 -19.17 -20.39
N MET A 226 18.01 -19.67 -19.59
CA MET A 226 17.75 -20.35 -18.31
C MET A 226 18.30 -19.58 -17.11
N PHE A 227 18.70 -18.32 -17.31
CA PHE A 227 19.31 -17.47 -16.30
C PHE A 227 18.45 -16.24 -16.05
N TRP A 228 18.65 -15.59 -14.91
CA TRP A 228 17.87 -14.44 -14.49
C TRP A 228 18.70 -13.16 -14.59
N ARG A 229 18.22 -12.19 -15.37
CA ARG A 229 18.75 -10.84 -15.46
C ARG A 229 18.10 -9.96 -14.42
N MET A 230 18.89 -9.48 -13.45
CA MET A 230 18.41 -8.51 -12.48
C MET A 230 18.14 -7.16 -13.15
N LYS A 231 17.10 -6.47 -12.70
CA LYS A 231 16.77 -5.09 -13.04
C LYS A 231 16.88 -4.27 -11.77
N ILE A 232 17.80 -3.31 -11.72
CA ILE A 232 18.19 -2.60 -10.49
C ILE A 232 18.00 -1.10 -10.70
N LEU A 233 17.49 -0.41 -9.66
CA LEU A 233 17.36 1.03 -9.66
C LEU A 233 18.74 1.68 -9.42
N ASN A 234 19.17 2.57 -10.32
CA ASN A 234 20.37 3.37 -10.13
C ASN A 234 20.14 4.56 -9.19
N ASP A 235 21.13 5.45 -9.04
CA ASP A 235 21.05 6.60 -8.14
C ASP A 235 19.93 7.61 -8.53
N ASP A 236 19.53 7.64 -9.80
CA ASP A 236 18.43 8.45 -10.33
C ASP A 236 17.08 7.71 -10.33
N LEU A 237 17.01 6.51 -9.72
CA LEU A 237 15.86 5.60 -9.72
C LEU A 237 15.45 5.15 -11.13
N ILE A 238 16.38 5.14 -12.07
CA ILE A 238 16.20 4.58 -13.41
C ILE A 238 16.61 3.10 -13.37
N VAL A 239 15.85 2.27 -14.08
CA VAL A 239 16.11 0.82 -14.15
C VAL A 239 17.30 0.53 -15.06
N GLU A 240 18.30 -0.17 -14.53
CA GLU A 240 19.47 -0.66 -15.25
C GLU A 240 19.59 -2.18 -15.14
N ASP A 241 20.35 -2.76 -16.10
CA ASP A 241 20.66 -4.20 -16.10
C ASP A 241 21.71 -4.51 -15.04
N GLY A 242 21.33 -5.37 -14.09
CA GLY A 242 22.22 -5.98 -13.13
C GLY A 242 22.90 -7.23 -13.69
N ASP A 243 23.38 -8.09 -12.80
CA ASP A 243 24.02 -9.36 -13.15
C ASP A 243 23.03 -10.31 -13.84
N LEU A 244 23.56 -11.17 -14.70
CA LEU A 244 22.88 -12.38 -15.18
C LEU A 244 23.34 -13.55 -14.29
N ILE A 245 22.41 -14.21 -13.62
CA ILE A 245 22.67 -15.15 -12.55
C ILE A 245 21.92 -16.47 -12.76
N ASP A 246 22.54 -17.58 -12.38
CA ASP A 246 21.85 -18.84 -12.18
C ASP A 246 21.15 -18.80 -10.80
N PRO A 247 19.79 -18.77 -10.75
CA PRO A 247 19.06 -18.62 -9.50
C PRO A 247 19.16 -19.83 -8.56
N VAL A 248 19.61 -20.99 -9.07
CA VAL A 248 19.69 -22.24 -8.31
C VAL A 248 21.00 -22.33 -7.50
N ASN A 249 22.11 -21.86 -8.07
CA ASN A 249 23.43 -22.01 -7.45
C ASN A 249 24.16 -20.68 -7.20
N GLY A 250 23.59 -19.56 -7.63
CA GLY A 250 24.15 -18.22 -7.43
C GLY A 250 25.33 -17.87 -8.34
N ASN A 251 25.64 -18.71 -9.36
CA ASN A 251 26.72 -18.41 -10.27
C ASN A 251 26.41 -17.20 -11.14
N VAL A 252 27.37 -16.24 -11.17
CA VAL A 252 27.27 -15.08 -12.04
C VAL A 252 27.71 -15.45 -13.44
N ILE A 253 26.82 -15.40 -14.40
CA ILE A 253 27.08 -15.72 -15.82
C ILE A 253 27.62 -14.48 -16.53
N LYS A 254 27.07 -13.30 -16.23
CA LYS A 254 27.54 -12.02 -16.76
C LYS A 254 27.46 -10.96 -15.66
N LYS A 255 28.61 -10.41 -15.29
CA LYS A 255 28.70 -9.36 -14.26
C LYS A 255 28.29 -8.00 -14.81
N SER A 256 27.64 -7.19 -13.99
CA SER A 256 27.34 -5.77 -14.21
C SER A 256 28.18 -4.88 -13.28
N ASP A 257 28.13 -3.58 -13.49
CA ASP A 257 28.82 -2.61 -12.63
C ASP A 257 27.95 -2.12 -11.46
N ILE A 258 26.62 -2.36 -11.51
CA ILE A 258 25.68 -1.94 -10.46
C ILE A 258 25.58 -3.03 -9.38
N GLN A 259 25.57 -2.61 -8.12
CA GLN A 259 25.44 -3.50 -6.96
C GLN A 259 23.99 -3.62 -6.48
N ALA A 260 23.61 -4.83 -6.06
CA ALA A 260 22.33 -5.07 -5.41
C ALA A 260 22.46 -4.95 -3.89
N LYS A 261 21.50 -4.21 -3.27
CA LYS A 261 21.42 -3.99 -1.81
C LYS A 261 20.16 -4.59 -1.20
N GLY A 262 19.26 -5.08 -2.01
CA GLY A 262 17.95 -5.61 -1.62
C GLY A 262 17.01 -5.79 -2.79
N ILE A 263 15.75 -6.09 -2.52
CA ILE A 263 14.72 -6.36 -3.52
C ILE A 263 13.41 -5.66 -3.14
N THR A 264 12.74 -5.01 -4.12
CA THR A 264 11.41 -4.42 -3.93
C THR A 264 10.32 -5.50 -3.94
N GLY A 265 9.10 -5.14 -3.55
CA GLY A 265 7.94 -6.02 -3.70
C GLY A 265 7.72 -6.46 -5.15
N THR A 266 7.87 -5.55 -6.13
CA THR A 266 7.74 -5.88 -7.56
C THR A 266 8.83 -6.85 -8.03
N GLY A 267 10.06 -6.70 -7.54
CA GLY A 267 11.15 -7.64 -7.77
C GLY A 267 10.88 -9.02 -7.16
N VAL A 268 10.29 -9.05 -5.97
CA VAL A 268 9.89 -10.30 -5.30
C VAL A 268 8.80 -11.03 -6.10
N ILE A 269 7.80 -10.31 -6.62
CA ILE A 269 6.77 -10.86 -7.51
C ILE A 269 7.40 -11.44 -8.78
N ALA A 270 8.39 -10.74 -9.35
CA ALA A 270 9.11 -11.23 -10.52
C ALA A 270 9.88 -12.52 -10.22
N ALA A 271 10.61 -12.58 -9.09
CA ALA A 271 11.33 -13.78 -8.68
C ALA A 271 10.38 -14.95 -8.41
N PHE A 272 9.21 -14.68 -7.81
CA PHE A 272 8.21 -15.73 -7.54
C PHE A 272 7.59 -16.26 -8.82
N SER A 273 7.26 -15.39 -9.78
CA SER A 273 6.71 -15.80 -11.08
C SER A 273 7.70 -16.67 -11.84
N LEU A 274 8.93 -16.19 -12.07
CA LEU A 274 9.96 -16.95 -12.76
C LEU A 274 10.31 -18.25 -12.03
N GLY A 275 10.42 -18.21 -10.70
CA GLY A 275 10.68 -19.40 -9.90
C GLY A 275 9.58 -20.47 -10.00
N SER A 276 8.33 -20.06 -10.24
CA SER A 276 7.21 -20.97 -10.49
C SER A 276 7.27 -21.56 -11.91
N ASP A 277 7.56 -20.73 -12.91
CA ASP A 277 7.69 -21.17 -14.31
C ASP A 277 8.87 -22.14 -14.48
N ASP A 278 10.01 -21.86 -13.88
CA ASP A 278 11.24 -22.69 -13.88
C ASP A 278 11.14 -23.93 -12.96
N LYS A 279 10.02 -24.07 -12.24
CA LYS A 279 9.81 -25.16 -11.25
C LYS A 279 10.82 -25.16 -10.08
N ILE A 280 11.48 -24.04 -9.83
CA ILE A 280 12.28 -23.79 -8.63
C ILE A 280 11.34 -23.70 -7.41
N ILE A 281 10.21 -22.99 -7.58
CA ILE A 281 9.10 -22.98 -6.64
C ILE A 281 8.09 -24.03 -7.11
N LYS A 282 7.85 -25.04 -6.30
CA LYS A 282 6.90 -26.10 -6.61
C LYS A 282 5.91 -26.27 -5.46
N ASP A 283 4.61 -26.19 -5.78
CA ASP A 283 3.55 -26.29 -4.78
C ASP A 283 3.79 -25.33 -3.58
N GLY A 284 4.19 -24.10 -3.88
CA GLY A 284 4.48 -23.07 -2.89
C GLY A 284 5.74 -23.28 -2.05
N LYS A 285 6.62 -24.22 -2.43
CA LYS A 285 7.83 -24.61 -1.70
C LYS A 285 9.06 -24.53 -2.57
N ILE A 286 10.22 -24.27 -1.93
CA ILE A 286 11.56 -24.36 -2.55
C ILE A 286 12.37 -25.42 -1.81
N LYS A 287 13.35 -26.01 -2.53
CA LYS A 287 14.27 -26.98 -1.92
C LYS A 287 15.43 -26.32 -1.21
N ASP A 288 15.86 -25.17 -1.73
CA ASP A 288 17.02 -24.43 -1.29
C ASP A 288 16.77 -22.93 -1.50
N THR A 289 17.77 -22.11 -1.24
CA THR A 289 17.73 -20.66 -1.44
C THR A 289 17.63 -20.32 -2.93
N ILE A 290 16.81 -19.35 -3.29
CA ILE A 290 16.83 -18.70 -4.60
C ILE A 290 17.87 -17.58 -4.52
N TYR A 291 18.95 -17.70 -5.29
CA TYR A 291 20.03 -16.74 -5.31
C TYR A 291 19.75 -15.62 -6.31
N LEU A 292 19.98 -14.41 -5.89
CA LEU A 292 19.95 -13.22 -6.72
C LEU A 292 21.32 -12.54 -6.71
N GLN A 293 21.40 -11.27 -7.09
CA GLN A 293 22.70 -10.59 -7.20
C GLN A 293 23.25 -10.21 -5.82
N ASP A 294 24.58 -10.31 -5.69
CA ASP A 294 25.36 -10.04 -4.49
C ASP A 294 24.83 -10.85 -3.28
N ASP A 295 24.50 -10.22 -2.15
CA ASP A 295 23.94 -10.87 -0.95
C ASP A 295 22.42 -10.96 -0.94
N VAL A 296 21.74 -10.67 -2.06
CA VAL A 296 20.27 -10.74 -2.14
C VAL A 296 19.84 -12.16 -2.48
N TYR A 297 18.87 -12.68 -1.76
CA TYR A 297 18.32 -14.02 -1.91
C TYR A 297 16.90 -14.10 -1.36
N LEU A 298 16.18 -15.16 -1.71
CA LEU A 298 14.89 -15.52 -1.12
C LEU A 298 14.98 -16.92 -0.50
N LYS A 299 14.45 -17.05 0.72
CA LYS A 299 14.34 -18.31 1.47
C LYS A 299 12.91 -18.82 1.51
N GLU A 300 12.74 -20.05 1.98
CA GLU A 300 11.43 -20.69 2.16
C GLU A 300 10.43 -19.81 2.92
N LYS A 301 10.87 -19.10 3.96
CA LYS A 301 10.03 -18.19 4.74
C LYS A 301 9.53 -17.02 3.88
N ASP A 302 10.37 -16.48 3.01
CA ASP A 302 10.00 -15.39 2.11
C ASP A 302 8.96 -15.87 1.10
N ILE A 303 9.19 -17.04 0.50
CA ILE A 303 8.25 -17.68 -0.42
C ILE A 303 6.89 -17.94 0.25
N SER A 304 6.90 -18.43 1.49
CA SER A 304 5.66 -18.63 2.25
C SER A 304 4.92 -17.32 2.52
N ASN A 305 5.63 -16.24 2.88
CA ASN A 305 5.00 -14.94 3.13
C ASN A 305 4.38 -14.35 1.87
N ILE A 306 5.06 -14.45 0.73
CA ILE A 306 4.54 -13.99 -0.57
C ILE A 306 3.34 -14.84 -0.98
N GLY A 307 3.46 -16.16 -0.86
CA GLY A 307 2.39 -17.09 -1.22
C GLY A 307 1.10 -16.83 -0.44
N LYS A 308 1.19 -16.53 0.86
CA LYS A 308 0.02 -16.13 1.67
C LYS A 308 -0.63 -14.85 1.15
N ALA A 309 0.18 -13.86 0.77
CA ALA A 309 -0.33 -12.63 0.19
C ALA A 309 -1.03 -12.88 -1.14
N LEU A 310 -0.42 -13.65 -2.05
CA LEU A 310 -1.02 -14.06 -3.32
C LEU A 310 -2.31 -14.86 -3.11
N GLY A 311 -2.32 -15.75 -2.11
CA GLY A 311 -3.51 -16.50 -1.72
C GLY A 311 -4.66 -15.60 -1.30
N ALA A 312 -4.38 -14.50 -0.59
CA ALA A 312 -5.40 -13.53 -0.22
C ALA A 312 -5.98 -12.80 -1.44
N PHE A 313 -5.15 -12.47 -2.46
CA PHE A 313 -5.63 -11.92 -3.74
C PHE A 313 -6.57 -12.91 -4.44
N ARG A 314 -6.15 -14.16 -4.64
CA ARG A 314 -6.97 -15.18 -5.33
C ARG A 314 -8.26 -15.49 -4.57
N ALA A 315 -8.18 -15.62 -3.25
CA ALA A 315 -9.37 -15.85 -2.43
C ALA A 315 -10.35 -14.67 -2.50
N GLY A 316 -9.85 -13.43 -2.52
CA GLY A 316 -10.65 -12.23 -2.68
C GLY A 316 -11.34 -12.16 -4.04
N GLN A 317 -10.62 -12.42 -5.12
CA GLN A 317 -11.14 -12.43 -6.50
C GLN A 317 -12.25 -13.48 -6.66
N LEU A 318 -11.99 -14.72 -6.22
CA LEU A 318 -12.98 -15.80 -6.26
C LEU A 318 -14.22 -15.47 -5.41
N THR A 319 -14.03 -14.91 -4.21
CA THR A 319 -15.14 -14.53 -3.34
C THR A 319 -16.02 -13.46 -3.98
N LEU A 320 -15.42 -12.48 -4.67
CA LEU A 320 -16.17 -11.46 -5.42
C LEU A 320 -16.94 -12.07 -6.58
N ALA A 321 -16.30 -12.93 -7.38
CA ALA A 321 -16.94 -13.59 -8.52
C ALA A 321 -18.12 -14.49 -8.07
N GLU A 322 -17.93 -15.31 -7.04
CA GLU A 322 -19.00 -16.13 -6.45
C GLU A 322 -20.16 -15.27 -5.89
N SER A 323 -19.84 -14.10 -5.30
CA SER A 323 -20.86 -13.22 -4.75
C SER A 323 -21.64 -12.47 -5.82
N ALA A 324 -21.05 -12.27 -6.99
CA ALA A 324 -21.67 -11.67 -8.17
C ALA A 324 -22.37 -12.72 -9.08
N ASP A 325 -22.26 -14.01 -8.74
CA ASP A 325 -22.77 -15.13 -9.56
C ASP A 325 -22.21 -15.15 -10.99
N ILE A 326 -20.90 -14.84 -11.12
CA ILE A 326 -20.17 -14.89 -12.39
C ILE A 326 -18.95 -15.81 -12.31
N LEU A 327 -18.44 -16.24 -13.46
CA LEU A 327 -17.20 -16.99 -13.56
C LEU A 327 -15.99 -16.03 -13.68
N LEU A 328 -14.82 -16.47 -13.21
CA LEU A 328 -13.59 -15.66 -13.31
C LEU A 328 -13.18 -15.37 -14.76
N ASP A 329 -13.49 -16.27 -15.69
CA ASP A 329 -13.19 -16.12 -17.11
C ASP A 329 -14.18 -15.20 -17.86
N GLU A 330 -15.25 -14.77 -17.21
CA GLU A 330 -16.14 -13.73 -17.73
C GLU A 330 -15.60 -12.31 -17.46
N ILE A 331 -14.56 -12.16 -16.63
CA ILE A 331 -13.93 -10.86 -16.37
C ILE A 331 -13.09 -10.46 -17.60
N GLU A 332 -13.56 -9.45 -18.33
CA GLU A 332 -12.95 -8.99 -19.58
C GLU A 332 -11.78 -8.02 -19.37
N SER A 333 -11.88 -7.14 -18.36
CA SER A 333 -10.87 -6.12 -18.07
C SER A 333 -10.42 -6.13 -16.63
N VAL A 334 -9.11 -5.96 -16.42
CA VAL A 334 -8.51 -5.78 -15.10
C VAL A 334 -7.79 -4.44 -15.02
N TYR A 335 -8.05 -3.68 -13.96
CA TYR A 335 -7.40 -2.40 -13.68
C TYR A 335 -6.49 -2.54 -12.46
N MET A 336 -5.19 -2.31 -12.65
CA MET A 336 -4.17 -2.35 -11.60
C MET A 336 -3.89 -0.93 -11.13
N ALA A 337 -4.37 -0.58 -9.94
CA ALA A 337 -4.19 0.72 -9.29
C ALA A 337 -3.05 0.71 -8.28
N GLY A 338 -2.68 1.89 -7.80
CA GLY A 338 -1.59 2.11 -6.86
C GLY A 338 -0.20 2.08 -7.52
N ALA A 339 0.81 2.53 -6.78
CA ALA A 339 2.19 2.54 -7.29
C ALA A 339 2.71 1.12 -7.54
N SER A 340 2.46 0.18 -6.62
CA SER A 340 2.87 -1.23 -6.79
C SER A 340 2.21 -1.85 -8.01
N GLY A 341 0.89 -1.64 -8.22
CA GLY A 341 0.17 -2.12 -9.40
C GLY A 341 0.66 -1.51 -10.71
N PHE A 342 1.21 -0.30 -10.68
CA PHE A 342 1.76 0.35 -11.86
C PHE A 342 3.15 -0.18 -12.26
N TYR A 343 4.01 -0.49 -11.28
CA TYR A 343 5.40 -0.89 -11.54
C TYR A 343 5.59 -2.41 -11.62
N VAL A 344 4.68 -3.21 -11.06
CA VAL A 344 4.75 -4.67 -11.20
C VAL A 344 4.52 -5.07 -12.66
N ASP A 345 5.20 -6.11 -13.11
CA ASP A 345 4.94 -6.69 -14.43
C ASP A 345 3.58 -7.41 -14.42
N ALA A 346 2.66 -6.97 -15.28
CA ALA A 346 1.30 -7.49 -15.33
C ALA A 346 1.23 -8.96 -15.79
N LYS A 347 2.15 -9.41 -16.68
CA LYS A 347 2.23 -10.83 -17.08
C LYS A 347 2.67 -11.70 -15.91
N LYS A 348 3.67 -11.24 -15.14
CA LYS A 348 4.14 -11.94 -13.96
C LYS A 348 3.04 -12.00 -12.88
N SER A 349 2.28 -10.90 -12.70
CA SER A 349 1.11 -10.88 -11.80
C SER A 349 0.01 -11.87 -12.24
N LEU A 350 -0.23 -11.98 -13.54
CA LEU A 350 -1.16 -12.95 -14.12
C LEU A 350 -0.71 -14.39 -13.84
N ASN A 351 0.56 -14.72 -14.11
CA ASN A 351 1.13 -16.07 -13.95
C ASN A 351 0.99 -16.62 -12.53
N ILE A 352 1.05 -15.75 -11.53
CA ILE A 352 0.98 -16.15 -10.12
C ILE A 352 -0.41 -15.95 -9.48
N GLY A 353 -1.40 -15.53 -10.28
CA GLY A 353 -2.78 -15.34 -9.82
C GLY A 353 -2.99 -14.10 -8.95
N GLN A 354 -2.11 -13.11 -9.03
CA GLN A 354 -2.32 -11.80 -8.40
C GLN A 354 -3.42 -10.99 -9.10
N ILE A 355 -3.67 -11.28 -10.38
CA ILE A 355 -4.86 -10.89 -11.13
C ILE A 355 -5.52 -12.15 -11.71
N PRO A 356 -6.84 -12.14 -12.05
CA PRO A 356 -7.53 -13.32 -12.56
C PRO A 356 -6.96 -13.81 -13.89
N PRO A 357 -7.11 -15.08 -14.25
CA PRO A 357 -6.34 -15.73 -15.32
C PRO A 357 -6.75 -15.39 -16.75
N CYS A 358 -7.89 -14.80 -17.00
CA CYS A 358 -8.46 -14.72 -18.36
C CYS A 358 -8.90 -13.33 -18.85
N PRO A 359 -8.35 -12.19 -18.39
CA PRO A 359 -8.78 -10.88 -18.92
C PRO A 359 -8.33 -10.72 -20.38
N ASN A 360 -9.14 -10.02 -21.18
CA ASN A 360 -8.75 -9.57 -22.52
C ASN A 360 -7.80 -8.36 -22.43
N GLN A 361 -8.04 -7.50 -21.45
CA GLN A 361 -7.34 -6.23 -21.26
C GLN A 361 -6.84 -6.09 -19.82
N VAL A 362 -5.61 -5.60 -19.66
CA VAL A 362 -5.06 -5.18 -18.37
C VAL A 362 -4.60 -3.74 -18.45
N TYR A 363 -5.14 -2.89 -17.59
CA TYR A 363 -4.81 -1.46 -17.51
C TYR A 363 -4.02 -1.17 -16.24
N GLN A 364 -2.82 -0.60 -16.36
CA GLN A 364 -2.05 -0.08 -15.22
C GLN A 364 -2.33 1.42 -15.10
N ILE A 365 -3.09 1.82 -14.06
CA ILE A 365 -3.71 3.15 -13.96
C ILE A 365 -3.05 4.09 -12.95
N GLY A 366 -1.99 3.64 -12.26
CA GLY A 366 -1.16 4.47 -11.37
C GLY A 366 -1.84 4.91 -10.09
N ASN A 367 -1.40 6.04 -9.53
CA ASN A 367 -1.91 6.57 -8.27
C ASN A 367 -3.28 7.25 -8.46
N THR A 368 -4.34 6.50 -8.26
CA THR A 368 -5.72 6.96 -8.42
C THR A 368 -6.16 7.91 -7.31
N SER A 369 -5.64 7.74 -6.09
CA SER A 369 -5.94 8.57 -4.92
C SER A 369 -5.51 10.02 -5.15
N LEU A 370 -4.26 10.24 -5.55
CA LEU A 370 -3.76 11.59 -5.87
C LEU A 370 -4.51 12.18 -7.07
N ALA A 371 -4.81 11.36 -8.10
CA ALA A 371 -5.54 11.79 -9.28
C ALA A 371 -6.99 12.20 -8.97
N MET A 372 -7.70 11.49 -8.08
CA MET A 372 -9.03 11.88 -7.64
C MET A 372 -9.00 13.15 -6.78
N ALA A 373 -8.03 13.28 -5.87
CA ALA A 373 -7.84 14.50 -5.08
C ALA A 373 -7.59 15.73 -5.99
N LYS A 374 -6.83 15.58 -7.08
CA LYS A 374 -6.68 16.58 -8.14
C LYS A 374 -8.03 16.97 -8.74
N ASP A 375 -8.81 15.98 -9.16
CA ASP A 375 -10.10 16.26 -9.80
C ASP A 375 -11.06 17.00 -8.85
N ILE A 376 -11.07 16.66 -7.56
CA ILE A 376 -11.87 17.36 -6.55
C ILE A 376 -11.46 18.83 -6.41
N VAL A 377 -10.17 19.15 -6.35
CA VAL A 377 -9.75 20.56 -6.20
C VAL A 377 -10.00 21.38 -7.46
N LEU A 378 -9.98 20.77 -8.62
CA LEU A 378 -10.31 21.42 -9.89
C LEU A 378 -11.82 21.53 -10.10
N ASN A 379 -12.60 20.53 -9.67
CA ASN A 379 -14.04 20.49 -9.73
C ASN A 379 -14.66 20.08 -8.37
N PRO A 380 -14.91 21.01 -7.45
CA PRO A 380 -15.43 20.71 -6.11
C PRO A 380 -16.80 20.00 -6.07
N GLU A 381 -17.62 20.13 -7.12
CA GLU A 381 -18.95 19.48 -7.21
C GLU A 381 -18.81 17.94 -7.30
N LEU A 382 -17.64 17.45 -7.71
CA LEU A 382 -17.32 16.03 -7.74
C LEU A 382 -17.48 15.36 -6.35
N LEU A 383 -17.32 16.11 -5.25
CA LEU A 383 -17.49 15.55 -3.90
C LEU A 383 -18.89 14.97 -3.69
N ASP A 384 -19.93 15.63 -4.22
CA ASP A 384 -21.32 15.16 -4.12
C ASP A 384 -21.57 13.93 -5.02
N GLU A 385 -20.93 13.85 -6.17
CA GLU A 385 -21.01 12.69 -7.05
C GLU A 385 -20.33 11.47 -6.43
N LEU A 386 -19.15 11.67 -5.83
CA LEU A 386 -18.43 10.62 -5.09
C LEU A 386 -19.22 10.12 -3.88
N GLN A 387 -19.97 11.02 -3.19
CA GLN A 387 -20.84 10.59 -2.09
C GLN A 387 -21.98 9.69 -2.59
N LYS A 388 -22.60 10.03 -3.71
CA LYS A 388 -23.66 9.18 -4.30
C LYS A 388 -23.11 7.83 -4.75
N LEU A 389 -21.90 7.81 -5.29
CA LEU A 389 -21.24 6.57 -5.68
C LEU A 389 -20.94 5.71 -4.44
N ALA A 390 -20.40 6.29 -3.37
CA ALA A 390 -20.13 5.59 -2.12
C ALA A 390 -21.42 5.00 -1.51
N ASP A 391 -22.51 5.77 -1.49
CA ASP A 391 -23.82 5.33 -0.99
C ASP A 391 -24.38 4.13 -1.83
N LYS A 392 -24.11 4.10 -3.15
CA LYS A 392 -24.51 2.97 -4.02
C LYS A 392 -23.70 1.70 -3.73
N ILE A 393 -22.39 1.82 -3.50
CA ILE A 393 -21.49 0.67 -3.29
C ILE A 393 -21.72 0.02 -1.91
N GLU A 394 -22.16 0.76 -0.91
CA GLU A 394 -22.26 0.29 0.48
C GLU A 394 -23.08 -1.00 0.64
N SER A 395 -24.09 -1.25 -0.21
CA SER A 395 -24.97 -2.42 -0.12
C SER A 395 -24.27 -3.73 -0.48
N ASN A 396 -23.29 -3.72 -1.39
CA ASN A 396 -22.64 -4.92 -1.95
C ASN A 396 -21.16 -5.06 -1.49
N HIS A 397 -20.82 -4.42 -0.37
CA HIS A 397 -19.52 -4.63 0.24
C HIS A 397 -19.47 -5.96 0.98
N ILE A 398 -18.46 -6.80 0.65
CA ILE A 398 -18.24 -8.12 1.22
C ILE A 398 -17.12 -8.02 2.25
N MET A 399 -17.48 -8.26 3.51
CA MET A 399 -16.51 -8.33 4.59
C MET A 399 -15.84 -9.71 4.57
N LEU A 400 -14.64 -9.81 4.00
CA LEU A 400 -13.93 -11.08 3.81
C LEU A 400 -13.67 -11.81 5.13
N ALA A 401 -13.41 -11.09 6.21
CA ALA A 401 -13.18 -11.66 7.53
C ALA A 401 -14.36 -12.50 8.08
N THR A 402 -15.57 -12.33 7.54
CA THR A 402 -16.78 -13.06 7.92
C THR A 402 -17.38 -13.88 6.80
N SER A 403 -16.73 -13.89 5.64
CA SER A 403 -17.18 -14.66 4.49
C SER A 403 -16.75 -16.12 4.62
N GLU A 404 -17.71 -17.05 4.70
CA GLU A 404 -17.43 -18.49 4.68
C GLU A 404 -16.76 -18.94 3.36
N ILE A 405 -17.09 -18.29 2.25
CA ILE A 405 -16.49 -18.56 0.94
C ILE A 405 -14.99 -18.20 1.00
N PHE A 406 -14.66 -16.99 1.45
CA PHE A 406 -13.28 -16.55 1.59
C PHE A 406 -12.49 -17.44 2.55
N GLU A 407 -13.05 -17.81 3.69
CA GLU A 407 -12.39 -18.68 4.67
C GLU A 407 -12.03 -20.04 4.06
N LYS A 408 -12.94 -20.67 3.33
CA LYS A 408 -12.71 -21.95 2.65
C LYS A 408 -11.58 -21.82 1.62
N ILE A 409 -11.65 -20.81 0.74
CA ILE A 409 -10.66 -20.61 -0.32
C ILE A 409 -9.29 -20.28 0.29
N TYR A 410 -9.23 -19.33 1.21
CA TYR A 410 -7.96 -18.89 1.81
C TYR A 410 -7.30 -20.02 2.64
N SER A 411 -8.09 -20.89 3.27
CA SER A 411 -7.56 -22.08 3.95
C SER A 411 -6.86 -23.03 2.98
N LEU A 412 -7.37 -23.18 1.74
CA LEU A 412 -6.70 -23.99 0.71
C LEU A 412 -5.39 -23.31 0.24
N GLU A 413 -5.39 -22.00 0.09
CA GLU A 413 -4.17 -21.24 -0.22
C GLU A 413 -3.09 -21.41 0.85
N LEU A 414 -3.47 -21.32 2.13
CA LEU A 414 -2.55 -21.60 3.24
C LEU A 414 -2.01 -23.04 3.21
N ALA A 415 -2.85 -24.02 2.84
CA ALA A 415 -2.41 -25.40 2.71
C ALA A 415 -1.33 -25.58 1.61
N ILE A 416 -1.40 -24.83 0.52
CA ILE A 416 -0.34 -24.80 -0.50
C ILE A 416 0.96 -24.23 0.09
N TYR A 417 0.92 -23.01 0.60
CA TYR A 417 2.12 -22.27 0.97
C TYR A 417 2.71 -22.63 2.33
N GLU A 418 1.93 -23.20 3.24
CA GLU A 418 2.44 -23.67 4.54
C GLU A 418 2.74 -25.16 4.57
N GLN A 419 1.90 -25.96 3.93
CA GLN A 419 1.94 -27.43 4.03
C GLN A 419 2.45 -28.10 2.75
N GLY A 420 2.58 -27.37 1.64
CA GLY A 420 3.00 -27.91 0.35
C GLY A 420 1.90 -28.78 -0.30
N MET A 421 0.63 -28.41 -0.13
CA MET A 421 -0.46 -29.08 -0.83
C MET A 421 -0.27 -28.91 -2.34
N PRO A 422 -0.28 -30.00 -3.13
CA PRO A 422 -0.15 -29.88 -4.58
C PRO A 422 -1.26 -29.04 -5.21
N PHE A 423 -0.88 -28.14 -6.12
CA PHE A 423 -1.83 -27.21 -6.73
C PHE A 423 -2.96 -27.90 -7.50
N TRP A 424 -2.73 -29.11 -8.05
CA TRP A 424 -3.79 -29.88 -8.72
C TRP A 424 -4.93 -30.31 -7.77
N MET A 425 -4.68 -30.41 -6.45
CA MET A 425 -5.71 -30.69 -5.46
C MET A 425 -6.61 -29.48 -5.18
N TYR A 426 -6.14 -28.26 -5.46
CA TYR A 426 -6.84 -27.03 -5.16
C TYR A 426 -8.21 -26.97 -5.85
N ASN A 427 -8.25 -27.12 -7.18
CA ASN A 427 -9.51 -27.14 -7.92
C ASN A 427 -10.46 -28.28 -7.49
N GLN A 428 -9.93 -29.46 -7.14
CA GLN A 428 -10.75 -30.54 -6.61
C GLN A 428 -11.42 -30.18 -5.28
N TRP A 429 -10.75 -29.41 -4.41
CA TRP A 429 -11.35 -28.98 -3.17
C TRP A 429 -12.34 -27.84 -3.38
N LEU A 430 -12.07 -26.91 -4.31
CA LEU A 430 -13.04 -25.88 -4.70
C LEU A 430 -14.36 -26.52 -5.15
N GLN A 431 -14.31 -27.50 -6.05
CA GLN A 431 -15.50 -28.26 -6.48
C GLN A 431 -16.24 -28.89 -5.32
N LYS A 432 -15.53 -29.52 -4.37
CA LYS A 432 -16.16 -30.10 -3.18
C LYS A 432 -16.87 -29.10 -2.29
N TYR A 433 -16.40 -27.86 -2.29
CA TYR A 433 -17.04 -26.76 -1.56
C TYR A 433 -18.16 -26.10 -2.36
N GLY A 434 -18.38 -26.51 -3.61
CA GLY A 434 -19.35 -25.91 -4.53
C GLY A 434 -18.91 -24.52 -5.03
N ILE A 435 -17.60 -24.30 -5.10
CA ILE A 435 -16.97 -23.06 -5.59
C ILE A 435 -16.40 -23.36 -6.98
N GLN A 436 -16.44 -22.38 -7.88
CA GLN A 436 -15.89 -22.50 -9.22
C GLN A 436 -14.39 -22.86 -9.22
N GLU A 437 -13.92 -23.54 -10.24
CA GLU A 437 -12.50 -23.78 -10.45
C GLU A 437 -11.79 -22.52 -10.96
N ILE A 438 -10.49 -22.39 -10.67
CA ILE A 438 -9.68 -21.39 -11.33
C ILE A 438 -9.38 -21.88 -12.76
N PRO A 439 -9.78 -21.13 -13.79
CA PRO A 439 -9.51 -21.50 -15.16
C PRO A 439 -8.00 -21.43 -15.48
N ASN A 440 -7.58 -22.17 -16.50
CA ASN A 440 -6.22 -22.07 -17.01
C ASN A 440 -6.02 -20.78 -17.79
N ILE A 441 -4.80 -20.23 -17.77
CA ILE A 441 -4.43 -19.10 -18.62
C ILE A 441 -4.36 -19.61 -20.08
N GLU A 442 -5.30 -19.17 -20.91
CA GLU A 442 -5.39 -19.60 -22.33
C GLU A 442 -4.94 -18.50 -23.29
N THR A 443 -5.01 -17.24 -22.88
CA THR A 443 -4.72 -16.07 -23.71
C THR A 443 -3.79 -15.08 -23.01
N GLU A 444 -2.95 -14.41 -23.81
CA GLU A 444 -2.21 -13.24 -23.30
C GLU A 444 -3.08 -11.99 -23.42
N PRO A 445 -3.32 -11.24 -22.33
CA PRO A 445 -4.06 -10.00 -22.38
C PRO A 445 -3.27 -8.90 -23.09
N GLU A 446 -3.97 -7.93 -23.66
CA GLU A 446 -3.35 -6.67 -24.04
C GLU A 446 -3.09 -5.82 -22.79
N ILE A 447 -1.83 -5.44 -22.57
CA ILE A 447 -1.42 -4.67 -21.39
C ILE A 447 -1.20 -3.21 -21.78
N THR A 448 -1.92 -2.32 -21.12
CA THR A 448 -1.84 -0.88 -21.37
C THR A 448 -1.46 -0.12 -20.11
N LYS A 449 -0.33 0.60 -20.14
CA LYS A 449 0.00 1.63 -19.13
C LYS A 449 -0.62 2.95 -19.57
N LEU A 450 -1.53 3.50 -18.77
CA LEU A 450 -2.21 4.76 -19.12
C LEU A 450 -1.29 5.98 -19.05
N TYR A 451 -0.22 5.90 -18.27
CA TYR A 451 0.72 6.99 -18.03
C TYR A 451 2.17 6.50 -18.10
N PRO A 452 3.15 7.38 -18.28
CA PRO A 452 4.57 7.00 -18.29
C PRO A 452 5.10 6.63 -16.89
N ARG A 453 4.41 7.04 -15.82
CA ARG A 453 4.74 6.77 -14.40
C ARG A 453 3.47 6.76 -13.55
N ASP A 454 3.54 6.29 -12.31
CA ASP A 454 2.40 6.20 -11.38
C ASP A 454 1.73 7.56 -11.09
N ILE A 455 2.52 8.64 -11.01
CA ILE A 455 2.06 10.04 -11.00
C ILE A 455 2.26 10.61 -12.41
N ALA A 456 1.18 10.75 -13.15
CA ALA A 456 1.20 11.04 -14.59
C ALA A 456 2.01 12.28 -14.98
N ASP A 457 1.91 13.36 -14.18
CA ASP A 457 2.53 14.65 -14.42
C ASP A 457 3.13 15.18 -13.10
N LEU A 458 4.43 15.42 -13.06
CA LEU A 458 5.13 15.92 -11.87
C LEU A 458 5.11 17.44 -11.74
N GLY A 459 4.68 18.15 -12.78
CA GLY A 459 4.63 19.61 -12.83
C GLY A 459 5.81 20.25 -13.58
N GLU A 460 5.85 21.58 -13.49
CA GLU A 460 6.89 22.39 -14.14
C GLU A 460 8.21 22.35 -13.36
N ASN A 461 8.17 22.02 -12.08
CA ASN A 461 9.34 21.87 -11.20
C ASN A 461 9.68 20.37 -11.05
N ASP A 462 10.92 20.11 -10.68
CA ASP A 462 11.39 18.76 -10.36
C ASP A 462 10.64 18.17 -9.17
N LEU A 463 10.64 16.83 -9.07
CA LEU A 463 10.08 16.11 -7.94
C LEU A 463 10.85 16.43 -6.65
N ASN A 464 10.16 16.94 -5.64
CA ASN A 464 10.74 17.23 -4.34
C ASN A 464 10.56 16.03 -3.39
N THR A 465 11.65 15.40 -3.01
CA THR A 465 11.64 14.41 -1.92
C THR A 465 11.79 15.11 -0.58
N VAL A 466 10.79 14.94 0.30
CA VAL A 466 10.74 15.58 1.60
C VAL A 466 11.23 14.63 2.68
N ASP A 467 12.29 15.02 3.39
CA ASP A 467 12.75 14.28 4.56
C ASP A 467 11.80 14.52 5.74
N ILE A 468 11.32 13.44 6.36
CA ILE A 468 10.33 13.53 7.44
C ILE A 468 10.96 14.12 8.70
N GLU A 469 12.23 13.76 9.01
CA GLU A 469 13.01 14.24 10.18
C GLU A 469 12.23 14.27 11.52
N ASN A 470 11.21 13.44 11.67
CA ASN A 470 10.47 13.34 12.93
C ASN A 470 11.29 12.56 13.96
N THR A 471 12.16 13.30 14.65
CA THR A 471 12.99 12.76 15.73
C THR A 471 12.44 13.19 17.07
N LEU A 472 11.98 12.24 17.86
CA LEU A 472 11.50 12.45 19.22
C LEU A 472 12.63 12.16 20.20
N SER A 473 12.68 12.91 21.29
CA SER A 473 13.70 12.76 22.33
C SER A 473 13.06 12.34 23.66
N SER A 474 13.74 11.49 24.42
CA SER A 474 13.30 11.11 25.76
C SER A 474 14.48 10.76 26.66
N LYS A 475 14.28 10.89 27.97
CA LYS A 475 15.16 10.39 29.03
C LYS A 475 14.39 9.40 29.88
N PHE A 476 15.05 8.32 30.26
CA PHE A 476 14.41 7.28 31.04
C PHE A 476 14.96 7.25 32.46
N ASP A 477 14.08 7.36 33.42
CA ASP A 477 14.43 7.19 34.82
C ASP A 477 15.02 5.80 35.09
N ARG A 478 16.06 5.72 35.90
CA ARG A 478 16.80 4.48 36.24
C ARG A 478 17.54 3.84 35.06
N CYS A 479 17.69 4.55 33.91
CA CYS A 479 18.50 4.06 32.80
C CYS A 479 19.98 4.05 33.20
N ILE A 480 20.65 2.90 32.96
CA ILE A 480 22.09 2.74 33.21
C ILE A 480 22.95 2.98 31.96
N TYR A 481 22.34 3.43 30.86
CA TYR A 481 22.98 3.76 29.58
C TYR A 481 23.81 2.60 28.99
N CYS A 482 23.33 1.36 29.09
CA CYS A 482 24.01 0.17 28.53
C CYS A 482 23.91 0.09 27.00
N MET A 483 23.06 0.89 26.34
CA MET A 483 22.80 0.92 24.90
C MET A 483 22.21 -0.37 24.30
N ASP A 484 21.79 -1.33 25.12
CA ASP A 484 21.20 -2.58 24.61
C ASP A 484 19.94 -2.31 23.77
N CYS A 485 19.12 -1.31 24.16
CA CYS A 485 17.94 -0.87 23.39
C CYS A 485 18.31 -0.31 22.02
N VAL A 486 19.37 0.49 21.91
CA VAL A 486 19.86 1.06 20.66
C VAL A 486 20.42 -0.04 19.76
N ASN A 487 21.29 -0.89 20.31
CA ASN A 487 21.95 -1.97 19.56
C ASN A 487 20.98 -3.06 19.08
N SER A 488 19.82 -3.19 19.73
CA SER A 488 18.79 -4.16 19.35
C SER A 488 17.80 -3.65 18.33
N CYS A 489 17.88 -2.36 17.94
CA CYS A 489 16.97 -1.77 16.96
C CYS A 489 17.34 -2.21 15.52
N PRO A 490 16.50 -3.03 14.86
CA PRO A 490 16.85 -3.57 13.54
C PRO A 490 16.87 -2.51 12.44
N GLU A 491 16.08 -1.44 12.62
CA GLU A 491 15.95 -0.35 11.64
C GLU A 491 16.86 0.85 11.94
N ASN A 492 17.68 0.77 13.00
CA ASN A 492 18.47 1.90 13.50
C ASN A 492 17.63 3.15 13.77
N ALA A 493 16.36 2.97 14.11
CA ALA A 493 15.43 4.05 14.42
C ALA A 493 15.73 4.73 15.76
N LEU A 494 16.45 4.06 16.65
CA LEU A 494 16.80 4.54 17.98
C LEU A 494 18.30 4.87 18.04
N SER A 495 18.62 6.07 18.51
CA SER A 495 19.99 6.52 18.78
C SER A 495 20.10 7.16 20.15
N PHE A 496 21.34 7.41 20.62
CA PHE A 496 21.62 8.15 21.85
C PHE A 496 22.61 9.27 21.57
N GLU A 497 22.16 10.50 21.75
CA GLU A 497 22.94 11.70 21.49
C GLU A 497 22.65 12.79 22.51
N LYS A 498 23.67 13.53 22.92
CA LYS A 498 23.53 14.66 23.87
C LYS A 498 22.75 14.32 25.14
N ASP A 499 23.04 13.16 25.72
CA ASP A 499 22.40 12.64 26.94
C ASP A 499 20.89 12.36 26.84
N GLU A 500 20.38 12.14 25.61
CA GLU A 500 18.99 11.80 25.32
C GLU A 500 18.92 10.65 24.31
N PHE A 501 17.91 9.79 24.48
CA PHE A 501 17.52 8.85 23.45
C PHE A 501 16.70 9.58 22.38
N LYS A 502 17.02 9.30 21.12
CA LYS A 502 16.32 9.87 19.96
C LYS A 502 15.69 8.75 19.14
N LEU A 503 14.41 8.91 18.86
CA LEU A 503 13.61 7.98 18.07
C LEU A 503 13.19 8.64 16.76
N ARG A 504 13.61 8.08 15.64
CA ARG A 504 13.08 8.42 14.32
C ARG A 504 11.78 7.64 14.09
N THR A 505 10.64 8.34 14.09
CA THR A 505 9.32 7.71 14.00
C THR A 505 9.11 7.01 12.65
N ASP A 506 9.60 7.60 11.58
CA ASP A 506 9.53 7.10 10.20
C ASP A 506 10.36 5.82 9.94
N LEU A 507 11.34 5.54 10.79
CA LEU A 507 12.16 4.33 10.72
C LEU A 507 11.66 3.24 11.67
N CYS A 508 10.91 3.62 12.71
CA CYS A 508 10.51 2.71 13.76
C CYS A 508 9.40 1.76 13.28
N SER A 509 9.58 0.46 13.47
CA SER A 509 8.55 -0.56 13.19
C SER A 509 7.38 -0.57 14.21
N GLY A 510 7.32 0.41 15.12
CA GLY A 510 6.22 0.63 16.03
C GLY A 510 6.02 -0.45 17.11
N LEU A 511 4.80 -0.49 17.64
CA LEU A 511 4.42 -1.36 18.76
C LEU A 511 4.50 -2.86 18.44
N GLY A 512 4.50 -3.25 17.18
CA GLY A 512 4.66 -4.65 16.77
C GLY A 512 6.08 -5.19 16.95
N CYS A 513 7.09 -4.32 17.08
CA CYS A 513 8.50 -4.71 17.23
C CYS A 513 8.94 -4.72 18.70
N LEU A 514 8.95 -3.59 19.38
CA LEU A 514 9.36 -3.33 20.77
C LEU A 514 10.65 -4.03 21.25
N ARG A 515 11.59 -4.37 20.34
CA ARG A 515 12.86 -5.02 20.71
C ARG A 515 13.70 -4.17 21.65
N CYS A 516 13.64 -2.85 21.53
CA CYS A 516 14.28 -1.91 22.44
C CYS A 516 13.80 -2.06 23.88
N ALA A 517 12.49 -2.15 24.10
CA ALA A 517 11.90 -2.37 25.42
C ALA A 517 12.20 -3.78 25.96
N GLY A 518 12.06 -4.81 25.09
CA GLY A 518 12.29 -6.21 25.46
C GLY A 518 13.75 -6.52 25.84
N ASN A 519 14.73 -5.81 25.25
CA ASN A 519 16.15 -5.97 25.58
C ASN A 519 16.65 -5.04 26.70
N CYS A 520 15.79 -4.19 27.28
CA CYS A 520 16.16 -3.35 28.40
C CYS A 520 16.18 -4.13 29.71
N LYS A 521 17.37 -4.52 30.19
CA LYS A 521 17.55 -5.33 31.39
C LYS A 521 16.99 -4.69 32.66
N GLU A 522 17.06 -3.35 32.74
CA GLU A 522 16.57 -2.58 33.89
C GLU A 522 15.09 -2.21 33.73
N HIS A 523 14.41 -2.61 32.66
CA HIS A 523 13.04 -2.22 32.34
C HIS A 523 12.78 -0.70 32.44
N ALA A 524 13.85 0.08 32.21
CA ALA A 524 13.80 1.54 32.26
C ALA A 524 13.22 2.14 30.97
N PHE A 525 13.42 1.46 29.83
CA PHE A 525 12.95 1.94 28.54
C PHE A 525 11.42 1.86 28.47
N LYS A 526 10.80 2.99 28.17
CA LYS A 526 9.34 3.11 27.97
C LYS A 526 9.07 3.80 26.64
N TYR A 527 8.47 3.07 25.73
CA TYR A 527 8.21 3.57 24.37
C TYR A 527 7.32 4.81 24.36
N GLU A 528 6.31 4.87 25.23
CA GLU A 528 5.34 5.96 25.37
C GLU A 528 5.96 7.28 25.84
N GLU A 529 7.12 7.24 26.51
CA GLU A 529 7.79 8.46 27.00
C GLU A 529 8.26 9.38 25.86
N PHE A 530 8.47 8.85 24.66
CA PHE A 530 8.85 9.68 23.50
C PHE A 530 7.73 10.60 23.02
N TYR A 531 6.49 10.32 23.40
CA TYR A 531 5.31 10.99 22.83
C TYR A 531 4.58 11.90 23.84
N LYS A 532 5.15 12.13 25.03
CA LYS A 532 4.48 12.89 26.09
C LYS A 532 4.32 14.37 25.79
N ASP A 533 5.19 14.92 24.95
CA ASP A 533 5.26 16.36 24.68
C ASP A 533 4.80 16.71 23.26
N ILE A 534 4.03 15.81 22.61
CA ILE A 534 3.51 16.01 21.25
C ILE A 534 2.04 16.42 21.28
#